data_92b45e626cac2a75c61e9149a7817b13
#
_entry.id   92b45e626cac2a75c61e9149a7817b13
#
_cell.length_a   1.000
_cell.length_b   1.000
_cell.length_c   1.000
_cell.angle_alpha   90.00
_cell.angle_beta   90.00
_cell.angle_gamma   90.00
#
_symmetry.space_group_name_H-M   'P 1'
#
loop_
_entity.id
_entity.type
_entity.pdbx_description
1 polymer ?
#
loop_
_entity_poly.entity_id
_entity_poly.type
_entity_poly.pdbx_seq_one_letter_code
_entity_poly.pdbx_strand_id
1 'polypeptide(L)'
;FRKAERVIDFFVNYCITENGWVYSLYDTEKGAPFASFGDASAPRLHYMYYEKCKGNYLRTMTEPMLDLLEAYLWYRKKGVKKEKWLESVIRFANFLLEKQNADGSWCRAYSMTGEPVYMNDREDYTTEENDRGRKASTIIPVMFLCALANCLGEEKYLQSAKKAGNYALGHEVRWELYQGGTMDNPNVVDKEASQYMMAGLYHLYQMTKSPEYLEGALCAAKQFVTWNYIWNAPMRKGNILFSRGFCTKG
;
A
#
# COMPACT_ATOMS: atom_id res chain seq x y z
N PHE A 1 14.43 5.74 -21.34
CA PHE A 1 13.89 4.36 -21.27
C PHE A 1 14.95 3.34 -20.81
N ARG A 2 16.18 3.23 -21.41
CA ARG A 2 17.22 2.27 -21.00
C ARG A 2 17.62 2.35 -19.50
N LYS A 3 17.59 3.54 -18.87
CA LYS A 3 17.88 3.68 -17.43
C LYS A 3 16.76 3.11 -16.58
N ALA A 4 15.50 3.42 -16.89
CA ALA A 4 14.34 2.88 -16.18
C ALA A 4 14.27 1.36 -16.30
N GLU A 5 14.49 0.81 -17.50
CA GLU A 5 14.53 -0.64 -17.72
C GLU A 5 15.56 -1.34 -16.84
N ARG A 6 16.79 -0.79 -16.74
CA ARG A 6 17.83 -1.34 -15.87
C ARG A 6 17.45 -1.32 -14.38
N VAL A 7 16.74 -0.28 -13.94
CA VAL A 7 16.25 -0.19 -12.56
C VAL A 7 15.18 -1.26 -12.30
N ILE A 8 14.26 -1.46 -13.25
CA ILE A 8 13.23 -2.50 -13.14
C ILE A 8 13.86 -3.89 -13.18
N ASP A 9 14.81 -4.14 -14.09
CA ASP A 9 15.51 -5.43 -14.15
C ASP A 9 16.30 -5.69 -12.85
N PHE A 10 16.91 -4.66 -12.24
CA PHE A 10 17.54 -4.79 -10.93
C PHE A 10 16.50 -5.17 -9.86
N PHE A 11 15.38 -4.45 -9.78
CA PHE A 11 14.32 -4.71 -8.82
C PHE A 11 13.81 -6.16 -8.94
N VAL A 12 13.51 -6.61 -10.16
CA VAL A 12 13.01 -7.96 -10.43
C VAL A 12 14.03 -9.05 -10.06
N ASN A 13 15.32 -8.80 -10.29
CA ASN A 13 16.34 -9.81 -10.06
C ASN A 13 16.84 -9.87 -8.59
N TYR A 14 16.74 -8.78 -7.84
CA TYR A 14 17.40 -8.69 -6.52
C TYR A 14 16.48 -8.28 -5.36
N CYS A 15 15.29 -7.72 -5.64
CA CYS A 15 14.42 -7.18 -4.60
C CYS A 15 13.14 -8.01 -4.36
N ILE A 16 12.93 -9.10 -5.09
CA ILE A 16 11.74 -9.95 -4.94
C ILE A 16 12.18 -11.33 -4.45
N THR A 17 11.60 -11.79 -3.35
CA THR A 17 11.89 -13.09 -2.75
C THR A 17 11.29 -14.26 -3.55
N GLU A 18 11.69 -15.48 -3.22
CA GLU A 18 11.13 -16.69 -3.85
C GLU A 18 9.62 -16.85 -3.57
N ASN A 19 9.17 -16.49 -2.36
CA ASN A 19 7.75 -16.52 -1.98
C ASN A 19 6.92 -15.36 -2.59
N GLY A 20 7.55 -14.44 -3.31
CA GLY A 20 6.91 -13.30 -3.97
C GLY A 20 6.86 -12.02 -3.13
N TRP A 21 7.26 -12.04 -1.85
CA TRP A 21 7.36 -10.82 -1.07
C TRP A 21 8.50 -9.92 -1.54
N VAL A 22 8.59 -8.70 -1.08
CA VAL A 22 9.51 -7.69 -1.63
C VAL A 22 10.39 -7.12 -0.52
N TYR A 23 11.68 -6.94 -0.82
CA TYR A 23 12.60 -6.17 0.02
C TYR A 23 12.37 -4.67 -0.17
N SER A 24 12.27 -3.93 0.93
CA SER A 24 12.07 -2.48 0.87
C SER A 24 13.36 -1.69 0.57
N LEU A 25 14.50 -2.23 0.92
CA LEU A 25 15.79 -1.55 0.82
C LEU A 25 16.90 -2.51 0.37
N TYR A 26 17.88 -1.96 -0.33
CA TYR A 26 19.05 -2.68 -0.82
C TYR A 26 20.33 -1.97 -0.41
N ASP A 27 21.25 -2.71 0.21
CA ASP A 27 22.58 -2.22 0.58
C ASP A 27 23.53 -2.34 -0.64
N THR A 28 23.83 -1.23 -1.28
CA THR A 28 24.69 -1.21 -2.46
C THR A 28 26.15 -1.48 -2.15
N GLU A 29 26.59 -1.26 -0.91
CA GLU A 29 27.98 -1.54 -0.48
C GLU A 29 28.17 -3.03 -0.25
N LYS A 30 27.18 -3.69 0.37
CA LYS A 30 27.22 -5.14 0.62
C LYS A 30 26.73 -5.96 -0.58
N GLY A 31 26.06 -5.35 -1.52
CA GLY A 31 25.45 -6.04 -2.66
C GLY A 31 24.31 -6.97 -2.29
N ALA A 32 23.54 -6.65 -1.23
CA ALA A 32 22.48 -7.50 -0.70
C ALA A 32 21.28 -6.68 -0.20
N PRO A 33 20.03 -7.21 -0.27
CA PRO A 33 18.89 -6.55 0.33
C PRO A 33 18.93 -6.62 1.86
N PHE A 34 18.31 -5.64 2.53
CA PHE A 34 18.03 -5.69 3.96
C PHE A 34 16.82 -6.59 4.24
N ALA A 35 16.89 -7.38 5.32
CA ALA A 35 15.80 -8.28 5.67
C ALA A 35 14.54 -7.56 6.17
N SER A 36 14.68 -6.36 6.71
CA SER A 36 13.55 -5.54 7.14
C SER A 36 13.87 -4.06 7.04
N PHE A 37 12.84 -3.24 7.10
CA PHE A 37 12.98 -1.78 7.15
C PHE A 37 13.76 -1.34 8.40
N GLY A 38 13.54 -2.02 9.54
CA GLY A 38 14.26 -1.74 10.79
C GLY A 38 15.77 -2.04 10.72
N ASP A 39 16.17 -3.06 9.98
CA ASP A 39 17.59 -3.43 9.84
C ASP A 39 18.37 -2.39 9.02
N ALA A 40 17.70 -1.69 8.11
CA ALA A 40 18.32 -0.65 7.30
C ALA A 40 18.42 0.71 8.01
N SER A 41 17.61 0.96 9.00
CA SER A 41 17.54 2.24 9.73
C SER A 41 18.67 2.44 10.75
N ALA A 42 19.58 1.46 10.90
CA ALA A 42 20.76 1.55 11.74
C ALA A 42 21.69 2.69 11.28
N PRO A 43 22.47 3.28 12.05
CA PRO A 43 22.42 3.98 13.35
C PRO A 43 22.12 5.48 13.25
N ARG A 44 21.60 5.98 12.13
CA ARG A 44 21.39 7.42 11.88
C ARG A 44 19.98 7.93 12.10
N LEU A 45 19.00 7.04 12.14
CA LEU A 45 17.60 7.36 12.39
C LEU A 45 17.19 6.72 13.71
N HIS A 46 17.61 7.30 14.83
CA HIS A 46 17.18 6.94 16.19
C HIS A 46 15.69 7.17 16.42
N TYR A 47 14.86 6.68 15.54
CA TYR A 47 13.45 6.55 15.82
C TYR A 47 13.24 5.14 16.39
N MET A 48 13.02 5.03 17.70
CA MET A 48 12.65 3.78 18.41
C MET A 48 11.55 2.98 17.70
N TYR A 49 10.84 3.65 16.83
CA TYR A 49 9.78 3.13 16.00
C TYR A 49 10.28 2.15 14.94
N TYR A 50 11.37 2.47 14.25
CA TYR A 50 11.89 1.64 13.16
C TYR A 50 12.70 0.43 13.66
N GLU A 51 13.29 0.49 14.83
CA GLU A 51 13.98 -0.66 15.43
C GLU A 51 13.04 -1.85 15.68
N LYS A 52 11.76 -1.59 15.90
CA LYS A 52 10.72 -2.61 16.07
C LYS A 52 10.17 -3.14 14.76
N CYS A 53 10.46 -2.49 13.63
CA CYS A 53 9.96 -2.88 12.32
C CYS A 53 10.75 -4.08 11.77
N LYS A 54 10.33 -5.28 12.12
CA LYS A 54 10.92 -6.56 11.66
C LYS A 54 10.34 -7.07 10.34
N GLY A 55 9.64 -6.22 9.59
CA GLY A 55 9.01 -6.58 8.33
C GLY A 55 8.96 -5.41 7.35
N ASN A 56 8.26 -5.63 6.27
CA ASN A 56 7.99 -4.63 5.24
C ASN A 56 6.49 -4.38 5.13
N TYR A 57 6.12 -3.13 4.89
CA TYR A 57 4.72 -2.72 4.85
C TYR A 57 4.04 -3.13 3.54
N LEU A 58 2.82 -3.62 3.64
CA LEU A 58 1.97 -4.01 2.51
C LEU A 58 1.85 -2.87 1.48
N ARG A 59 1.66 -1.63 1.94
CA ARG A 59 1.59 -0.45 1.09
C ARG A 59 2.84 -0.30 0.23
N THR A 60 4.00 -0.21 0.87
CA THR A 60 5.27 0.07 0.18
C THR A 60 5.71 -1.05 -0.76
N MET A 61 5.19 -2.26 -0.56
CA MET A 61 5.48 -3.41 -1.43
C MET A 61 4.49 -3.53 -2.58
N THR A 62 3.25 -3.07 -2.40
CA THR A 62 2.21 -3.18 -3.44
C THR A 62 2.37 -2.13 -4.55
N GLU A 63 2.71 -0.89 -4.21
CA GLU A 63 2.84 0.19 -5.20
C GLU A 63 3.88 -0.14 -6.28
N PRO A 64 5.14 -0.54 -5.94
CA PRO A 64 6.11 -0.92 -6.96
C PRO A 64 5.69 -2.10 -7.83
N MET A 65 4.86 -3.02 -7.30
CA MET A 65 4.37 -4.15 -8.06
C MET A 65 3.27 -3.76 -9.05
N LEU A 66 2.45 -2.75 -8.72
CA LEU A 66 1.51 -2.15 -9.66
C LEU A 66 2.27 -1.44 -10.78
N ASP A 67 3.28 -0.62 -10.45
CA ASP A 67 4.13 0.07 -11.43
C ASP A 67 4.86 -0.93 -12.34
N LEU A 68 5.33 -2.06 -11.80
CA LEU A 68 5.96 -3.13 -12.57
C LEU A 68 4.98 -3.76 -13.57
N LEU A 69 3.72 -4.00 -13.16
CA LEU A 69 2.69 -4.51 -14.05
C LEU A 69 2.37 -3.50 -15.16
N GLU A 70 2.27 -2.22 -14.85
CA GLU A 70 2.04 -1.17 -15.84
C GLU A 70 3.20 -1.06 -16.83
N ALA A 71 4.44 -1.11 -16.34
CA ALA A 71 5.62 -1.15 -17.18
C ALA A 71 5.61 -2.37 -18.11
N TYR A 72 5.30 -3.57 -17.59
CA TYR A 72 5.13 -4.78 -18.40
C TYR A 72 4.08 -4.59 -19.49
N LEU A 73 2.91 -4.06 -19.16
CA LEU A 73 1.83 -3.82 -20.13
C LEU A 73 2.25 -2.83 -21.22
N TRP A 74 3.01 -1.80 -20.84
CA TRP A 74 3.53 -0.83 -21.79
C TRP A 74 4.53 -1.48 -22.77
N TYR A 75 5.48 -2.31 -22.30
CA TYR A 75 6.43 -3.01 -23.13
C TYR A 75 5.74 -4.04 -24.03
N ARG A 76 4.76 -4.78 -23.50
CA ARG A 76 3.94 -5.71 -24.28
C ARG A 76 3.22 -5.03 -25.44
N LYS A 77 2.67 -3.83 -25.25
CA LYS A 77 2.07 -3.02 -26.35
C LYS A 77 3.08 -2.63 -27.42
N LYS A 78 4.36 -2.59 -27.10
CA LYS A 78 5.47 -2.32 -28.05
C LYS A 78 6.03 -3.59 -28.70
N GLY A 79 5.44 -4.74 -28.44
CA GLY A 79 5.92 -6.03 -28.94
C GLY A 79 7.17 -6.55 -28.24
N VAL A 80 7.57 -5.95 -27.11
CA VAL A 80 8.74 -6.36 -26.33
C VAL A 80 8.31 -7.29 -25.21
N LYS A 81 8.92 -8.45 -25.14
CA LYS A 81 8.65 -9.48 -24.14
C LYS A 81 9.45 -9.21 -22.86
N LYS A 82 8.79 -9.24 -21.71
CA LYS A 82 9.36 -9.06 -20.37
C LYS A 82 8.77 -10.10 -19.40
N GLU A 83 8.90 -11.39 -19.77
CA GLU A 83 8.29 -12.51 -19.05
C GLU A 83 8.67 -12.51 -17.56
N LYS A 84 9.94 -12.28 -17.21
CA LYS A 84 10.38 -12.21 -15.80
C LYS A 84 9.66 -11.14 -14.99
N TRP A 85 9.27 -10.03 -15.62
CA TRP A 85 8.51 -8.99 -14.94
C TRP A 85 7.11 -9.48 -14.58
N LEU A 86 6.44 -10.13 -15.55
CA LEU A 86 5.12 -10.72 -15.31
C LEU A 86 5.19 -11.86 -14.29
N GLU A 87 6.16 -12.74 -14.37
CA GLU A 87 6.36 -13.82 -13.39
C GLU A 87 6.52 -13.27 -11.96
N SER A 88 7.26 -12.16 -11.81
CA SER A 88 7.45 -11.50 -10.52
C SER A 88 6.16 -10.89 -10.00
N VAL A 89 5.36 -10.25 -10.86
CA VAL A 89 4.03 -9.73 -10.53
C VAL A 89 3.10 -10.87 -10.09
N ILE A 90 3.09 -11.98 -10.80
CA ILE A 90 2.26 -13.15 -10.47
C ILE A 90 2.69 -13.78 -9.15
N ARG A 91 3.99 -13.89 -8.86
CA ARG A 91 4.47 -14.40 -7.57
C ARG A 91 3.99 -13.53 -6.40
N PHE A 92 4.10 -12.21 -6.52
CA PHE A 92 3.59 -11.29 -5.51
C PHE A 92 2.06 -11.40 -5.34
N ALA A 93 1.31 -11.51 -6.44
CA ALA A 93 -0.14 -11.71 -6.37
C ALA A 93 -0.51 -13.03 -5.68
N ASN A 94 0.22 -14.11 -5.95
CA ASN A 94 0.01 -15.40 -5.28
C ASN A 94 0.34 -15.32 -3.78
N PHE A 95 1.38 -14.58 -3.38
CA PHE A 95 1.63 -14.27 -1.98
C PHE A 95 0.42 -13.56 -1.33
N LEU A 96 -0.14 -12.56 -2.00
CA LEU A 96 -1.34 -11.86 -1.49
C LEU A 96 -2.52 -12.82 -1.33
N LEU A 97 -2.76 -13.71 -2.31
CA LEU A 97 -3.86 -14.69 -2.23
C LEU A 97 -3.67 -15.66 -1.06
N GLU A 98 -2.43 -16.11 -0.83
CA GLU A 98 -2.09 -17.01 0.28
C GLU A 98 -2.26 -16.33 1.65
N LYS A 99 -1.86 -15.06 1.76
CA LYS A 99 -1.85 -14.33 3.02
C LYS A 99 -3.15 -13.58 3.33
N GLN A 100 -4.15 -13.65 2.45
CA GLN A 100 -5.45 -13.03 2.70
C GLN A 100 -6.19 -13.74 3.83
N ASN A 101 -6.59 -13.01 4.85
CA ASN A 101 -7.39 -13.51 5.96
C ASN A 101 -8.79 -13.96 5.49
N ALA A 102 -9.44 -14.79 6.28
CA ALA A 102 -10.79 -15.27 5.98
C ALA A 102 -11.83 -14.14 5.86
N ASP A 103 -11.63 -13.04 6.60
CA ASP A 103 -12.47 -11.82 6.54
C ASP A 103 -12.19 -10.94 5.32
N GLY A 104 -11.22 -11.29 4.48
CA GLY A 104 -10.81 -10.55 3.29
C GLY A 104 -9.71 -9.52 3.53
N SER A 105 -9.30 -9.28 4.77
CA SER A 105 -8.22 -8.36 5.09
C SER A 105 -6.83 -8.96 4.84
N TRP A 106 -5.81 -8.09 4.88
CA TRP A 106 -4.40 -8.49 5.00
C TRP A 106 -3.79 -7.89 6.26
N CYS A 107 -2.73 -8.52 6.74
CA CYS A 107 -1.88 -7.87 7.72
C CYS A 107 -1.17 -6.68 7.04
N ARG A 108 -1.00 -5.60 7.80
CA ARG A 108 -0.35 -4.37 7.34
C ARG A 108 1.12 -4.54 6.98
N ALA A 109 1.80 -5.52 7.60
CA ALA A 109 3.19 -5.81 7.35
C ALA A 109 3.50 -7.30 7.47
N TYR A 110 4.51 -7.74 6.72
CA TYR A 110 5.00 -9.12 6.73
C TYR A 110 6.52 -9.15 6.80
N SER A 111 7.05 -10.19 7.46
CA SER A 111 8.48 -10.52 7.41
C SER A 111 8.86 -11.05 6.03
N MET A 112 10.14 -11.25 5.79
CA MET A 112 10.63 -11.82 4.53
C MET A 112 10.23 -13.29 4.32
N THR A 113 9.87 -13.98 5.40
CA THR A 113 9.30 -15.33 5.33
C THR A 113 7.79 -15.36 5.14
N GLY A 114 7.15 -14.18 5.10
CA GLY A 114 5.71 -14.04 4.91
C GLY A 114 4.89 -14.16 6.19
N GLU A 115 5.53 -14.09 7.36
CA GLU A 115 4.82 -14.08 8.63
C GLU A 115 4.31 -12.67 8.96
N PRO A 116 3.07 -12.53 9.47
CA PRO A 116 2.53 -11.25 9.91
C PRO A 116 3.41 -10.59 10.97
N VAL A 117 3.60 -9.27 10.86
CA VAL A 117 4.36 -8.49 11.84
C VAL A 117 3.48 -7.40 12.44
N TYR A 118 3.32 -7.44 13.76
CA TYR A 118 2.45 -6.56 14.53
C TYR A 118 3.27 -5.40 15.12
N MET A 119 3.71 -4.51 14.26
CA MET A 119 4.68 -3.45 14.59
C MET A 119 4.12 -2.30 15.41
N ASN A 120 2.82 -2.10 15.38
CA ASN A 120 2.15 -0.93 15.94
C ASN A 120 1.17 -1.28 17.05
N ASP A 121 1.23 -2.50 17.57
CA ASP A 121 0.46 -2.89 18.73
C ASP A 121 0.87 -2.05 19.95
N ARG A 122 -0.11 -1.57 20.68
CA ARG A 122 0.07 -0.73 21.85
C ARG A 122 -0.67 -1.31 23.04
N GLU A 123 -0.06 -1.23 24.20
CA GLU A 123 -0.65 -1.70 25.47
C GLU A 123 -1.81 -0.81 25.93
N ASP A 124 -1.79 0.47 25.54
CA ASP A 124 -2.84 1.44 25.85
C ASP A 124 -4.02 1.40 24.85
N TYR A 125 -3.98 0.55 23.86
CA TYR A 125 -5.08 0.33 22.91
C TYR A 125 -5.90 -0.90 23.29
N THR A 126 -7.19 -0.85 22.98
CA THR A 126 -8.06 -2.01 23.07
C THR A 126 -7.64 -3.10 22.04
N THR A 127 -8.08 -4.33 22.28
CA THR A 127 -7.87 -5.43 21.32
C THR A 127 -8.42 -5.10 19.94
N GLU A 128 -9.57 -4.42 19.86
CA GLU A 128 -10.20 -4.02 18.60
C GLU A 128 -9.39 -2.95 17.88
N GLU A 129 -8.85 -1.96 18.59
CA GLU A 129 -7.99 -0.91 18.00
C GLU A 129 -6.69 -1.50 17.45
N ASN A 130 -6.07 -2.42 18.18
CA ASN A 130 -4.89 -3.13 17.71
C ASN A 130 -5.21 -4.00 16.48
N ASP A 131 -6.31 -4.76 16.48
CA ASP A 131 -6.73 -5.58 15.33
C ASP A 131 -7.00 -4.72 14.11
N ARG A 132 -7.70 -3.60 14.26
CA ARG A 132 -7.92 -2.63 13.18
C ARG A 132 -6.60 -2.06 12.65
N GLY A 133 -5.68 -1.68 13.52
CA GLY A 133 -4.35 -1.21 13.14
C GLY A 133 -3.53 -2.24 12.38
N ARG A 134 -3.61 -3.52 12.77
CA ARG A 134 -2.94 -4.64 12.08
C ARG A 134 -3.47 -4.86 10.66
N LYS A 135 -4.75 -4.51 10.39
CA LYS A 135 -5.44 -4.71 9.11
C LYS A 135 -5.60 -3.43 8.29
N ALA A 136 -5.19 -2.30 8.84
CA ALA A 136 -5.15 -1.04 8.10
C ALA A 136 -4.31 -1.20 6.82
N SER A 137 -4.70 -0.57 5.74
CA SER A 137 -4.11 -0.73 4.40
C SER A 137 -4.65 -1.92 3.58
N THR A 138 -5.66 -2.63 4.04
CA THR A 138 -6.27 -3.75 3.31
C THR A 138 -6.75 -3.37 1.90
N ILE A 139 -7.19 -2.12 1.68
CA ILE A 139 -7.65 -1.66 0.36
C ILE A 139 -6.52 -1.49 -0.67
N ILE A 140 -5.27 -1.35 -0.24
CA ILE A 140 -4.15 -0.96 -1.12
C ILE A 140 -3.88 -1.99 -2.23
N PRO A 141 -3.83 -3.31 -1.98
CA PRO A 141 -3.64 -4.30 -3.04
C PRO A 141 -4.76 -4.40 -4.06
N VAL A 142 -5.92 -3.81 -3.80
CA VAL A 142 -7.11 -3.97 -4.65
C VAL A 142 -6.87 -3.46 -6.07
N MET A 143 -6.25 -2.28 -6.25
CA MET A 143 -5.94 -1.75 -7.59
C MET A 143 -5.02 -2.68 -8.37
N PHE A 144 -3.98 -3.18 -7.72
CA PHE A 144 -3.03 -4.12 -8.31
C PHE A 144 -3.73 -5.43 -8.73
N LEU A 145 -4.53 -6.01 -7.86
CA LEU A 145 -5.26 -7.26 -8.15
C LEU A 145 -6.29 -7.09 -9.27
N CYS A 146 -7.02 -5.96 -9.30
CA CYS A 146 -7.92 -5.63 -10.40
C CYS A 146 -7.18 -5.48 -11.73
N ALA A 147 -6.05 -4.79 -11.74
CA ALA A 147 -5.22 -4.61 -12.94
C ALA A 147 -4.68 -5.97 -13.44
N LEU A 148 -4.22 -6.82 -12.52
CA LEU A 148 -3.72 -8.15 -12.88
C LEU A 148 -4.82 -9.07 -13.37
N ALA A 149 -6.01 -9.07 -12.73
CA ALA A 149 -7.18 -9.82 -13.19
C ALA A 149 -7.56 -9.44 -14.63
N ASN A 150 -7.57 -8.15 -14.93
CA ASN A 150 -7.82 -7.65 -16.28
C ASN A 150 -6.71 -8.03 -17.28
N CYS A 151 -5.45 -8.07 -16.83
CA CYS A 151 -4.31 -8.42 -17.67
C CYS A 151 -4.32 -9.90 -18.10
N LEU A 152 -4.65 -10.80 -17.16
CA LEU A 152 -4.54 -12.25 -17.33
C LEU A 152 -5.89 -12.93 -17.63
N GLY A 153 -7.01 -12.28 -17.35
CA GLY A 153 -8.35 -12.90 -17.40
C GLY A 153 -8.60 -13.92 -16.29
N GLU A 154 -7.82 -13.89 -15.20
CA GLU A 154 -7.93 -14.83 -14.09
C GLU A 154 -8.81 -14.27 -12.95
N GLU A 155 -9.98 -14.88 -12.77
CA GLU A 155 -11.01 -14.45 -11.81
C GLU A 155 -10.54 -14.50 -10.35
N LYS A 156 -9.60 -15.38 -10.00
CA LYS A 156 -9.09 -15.51 -8.61
C LYS A 156 -8.58 -14.19 -8.02
N TYR A 157 -7.93 -13.34 -8.85
CA TYR A 157 -7.41 -12.05 -8.42
C TYR A 157 -8.54 -11.05 -8.16
N LEU A 158 -9.56 -11.03 -9.03
CA LEU A 158 -10.74 -10.19 -8.84
C LEU A 158 -11.53 -10.65 -7.61
N GLN A 159 -11.66 -11.95 -7.35
CA GLN A 159 -12.34 -12.44 -6.15
C GLN A 159 -11.60 -12.04 -4.87
N SER A 160 -10.28 -12.09 -4.85
CA SER A 160 -9.47 -11.58 -3.73
C SER A 160 -9.67 -10.07 -3.53
N ALA A 161 -9.62 -9.29 -4.60
CA ALA A 161 -9.90 -7.85 -4.56
C ALA A 161 -11.30 -7.54 -4.00
N LYS A 162 -12.33 -8.30 -4.42
CA LYS A 162 -13.70 -8.17 -3.91
C LYS A 162 -13.80 -8.45 -2.41
N LYS A 163 -13.14 -9.51 -1.90
CA LYS A 163 -13.10 -9.80 -0.46
C LYS A 163 -12.53 -8.61 0.31
N ALA A 164 -11.42 -8.03 -0.16
CA ALA A 164 -10.81 -6.87 0.47
C ALA A 164 -11.69 -5.61 0.39
N GLY A 165 -12.33 -5.38 -0.74
CA GLY A 165 -13.30 -4.29 -0.90
C GLY A 165 -14.49 -4.42 0.05
N ASN A 166 -15.02 -5.63 0.21
CA ASN A 166 -16.13 -5.90 1.14
C ASN A 166 -15.70 -5.70 2.61
N TYR A 167 -14.49 -6.14 2.97
CA TYR A 167 -13.91 -5.82 4.27
C TYR A 167 -13.85 -4.31 4.49
N ALA A 168 -13.29 -3.57 3.54
CA ALA A 168 -13.16 -2.11 3.62
C ALA A 168 -14.53 -1.41 3.74
N LEU A 169 -15.54 -1.82 2.97
CA LEU A 169 -16.90 -1.28 3.08
C LEU A 169 -17.50 -1.48 4.47
N GLY A 170 -17.32 -2.66 5.06
CA GLY A 170 -17.90 -3.02 6.35
C GLY A 170 -17.19 -2.41 7.57
N HIS A 171 -15.89 -2.14 7.47
CA HIS A 171 -15.05 -1.79 8.61
C HIS A 171 -14.49 -0.37 8.56
N GLU A 172 -14.17 0.15 7.38
CA GLU A 172 -13.56 1.47 7.23
C GLU A 172 -14.56 2.49 6.69
N VAL A 173 -15.23 2.20 5.58
CA VAL A 173 -16.18 3.12 4.95
C VAL A 173 -17.40 3.35 5.83
N ARG A 174 -17.95 2.29 6.40
CA ARG A 174 -19.11 2.35 7.29
C ARG A 174 -18.94 3.32 8.46
N TRP A 175 -17.73 3.44 8.98
CA TRP A 175 -17.40 4.26 10.15
C TRP A 175 -16.60 5.51 9.80
N GLU A 176 -16.35 5.75 8.50
CA GLU A 176 -15.48 6.82 8.00
C GLU A 176 -14.08 6.82 8.63
N LEU A 177 -13.58 5.64 8.98
CA LEU A 177 -12.27 5.43 9.61
C LEU A 177 -11.20 5.08 8.58
N TYR A 178 -10.83 6.03 7.75
CA TYR A 178 -9.78 5.88 6.74
C TYR A 178 -8.40 5.99 7.37
N GLN A 179 -7.85 4.86 7.78
CA GLN A 179 -6.63 4.75 8.57
C GLN A 179 -5.53 3.97 7.84
N GLY A 180 -4.27 4.14 8.29
CA GLY A 180 -3.13 3.32 7.84
C GLY A 180 -2.57 3.68 6.49
N GLY A 181 -2.89 4.86 5.95
CA GLY A 181 -2.20 5.41 4.78
C GLY A 181 -0.75 5.76 5.08
N THR A 182 -0.47 6.26 6.28
CA THR A 182 0.90 6.48 6.75
C THR A 182 1.51 5.19 7.31
N MET A 183 2.82 5.03 7.19
CA MET A 183 3.52 3.84 7.72
C MET A 183 3.74 3.91 9.23
N ASP A 184 3.83 5.11 9.78
CA ASP A 184 4.22 5.37 11.16
C ASP A 184 3.08 5.25 12.16
N ASN A 185 1.83 5.51 11.77
CA ASN A 185 0.69 5.37 12.67
C ASN A 185 -0.55 4.76 11.98
N PRO A 186 -0.86 3.48 12.24
CA PRO A 186 -1.99 2.80 11.61
C PRO A 186 -3.36 3.22 12.15
N ASN A 187 -3.41 3.92 13.29
CA ASN A 187 -4.65 4.28 13.97
C ASN A 187 -5.02 5.76 13.82
N VAL A 188 -4.35 6.48 12.93
CA VAL A 188 -4.69 7.86 12.60
C VAL A 188 -5.46 7.91 11.30
N VAL A 189 -6.56 8.64 11.30
CA VAL A 189 -7.27 9.00 10.07
C VAL A 189 -6.39 9.95 9.26
N ASP A 190 -6.14 9.61 8.00
CA ASP A 190 -5.23 10.37 7.17
C ASP A 190 -5.72 10.50 5.71
N LYS A 191 -5.13 11.46 5.01
CA LYS A 191 -5.46 11.73 3.61
C LYS A 191 -5.14 10.56 2.69
N GLU A 192 -4.00 9.89 2.92
CA GLU A 192 -3.53 8.83 2.02
C GLU A 192 -4.43 7.60 2.11
N ALA A 193 -4.90 7.25 3.31
CA ALA A 193 -5.85 6.15 3.48
C ALA A 193 -7.16 6.40 2.72
N SER A 194 -7.71 7.62 2.79
CA SER A 194 -8.91 7.97 2.02
C SER A 194 -8.66 7.97 0.50
N GLN A 195 -7.45 8.34 0.05
CA GLN A 195 -7.06 8.27 -1.35
C GLN A 195 -7.03 6.82 -1.86
N TYR A 196 -6.38 5.91 -1.12
CA TYR A 196 -6.32 4.49 -1.49
C TYR A 196 -7.71 3.85 -1.46
N MET A 197 -8.53 4.21 -0.47
CA MET A 197 -9.90 3.73 -0.36
C MET A 197 -10.72 4.14 -1.58
N MET A 198 -10.70 5.41 -1.93
CA MET A 198 -11.38 5.95 -3.10
C MET A 198 -10.92 5.22 -4.38
N ALA A 199 -9.62 5.11 -4.59
CA ALA A 199 -9.07 4.51 -5.80
C ALA A 199 -9.35 3.00 -5.88
N GLY A 200 -9.14 2.25 -4.81
CA GLY A 200 -9.37 0.81 -4.76
C GLY A 200 -10.83 0.44 -5.01
N LEU A 201 -11.76 1.09 -4.32
CA LEU A 201 -13.20 0.87 -4.51
C LEU A 201 -13.68 1.30 -5.90
N TYR A 202 -13.14 2.39 -6.44
CA TYR A 202 -13.47 2.81 -7.80
C TYR A 202 -13.00 1.78 -8.85
N HIS A 203 -11.83 1.19 -8.69
CA HIS A 203 -11.37 0.10 -9.57
C HIS A 203 -12.27 -1.14 -9.47
N LEU A 204 -12.71 -1.51 -8.27
CA LEU A 204 -13.71 -2.58 -8.11
C LEU A 204 -15.02 -2.25 -8.82
N TYR A 205 -15.52 -1.01 -8.68
CA TYR A 205 -16.69 -0.58 -9.44
C TYR A 205 -16.47 -0.68 -10.95
N GLN A 206 -15.33 -0.27 -11.46
CA GLN A 206 -15.03 -0.38 -12.88
C GLN A 206 -15.06 -1.84 -13.37
N MET A 207 -14.58 -2.78 -12.58
CA MET A 207 -14.53 -4.20 -12.90
C MET A 207 -15.89 -4.90 -12.74
N THR A 208 -16.66 -4.55 -11.71
CA THR A 208 -17.86 -5.29 -11.31
C THR A 208 -19.16 -4.60 -11.65
N LYS A 209 -19.15 -3.28 -11.83
CA LYS A 209 -20.33 -2.40 -11.94
C LYS A 209 -21.24 -2.41 -10.70
N SER A 210 -20.79 -2.95 -9.58
CA SER A 210 -21.55 -2.97 -8.34
C SER A 210 -21.62 -1.59 -7.70
N PRO A 211 -22.82 -1.00 -7.49
CA PRO A 211 -22.96 0.38 -7.05
C PRO A 211 -22.41 0.64 -5.65
N GLU A 212 -22.37 -0.35 -4.78
CA GLU A 212 -21.84 -0.24 -3.43
C GLU A 212 -20.36 0.18 -3.39
N TYR A 213 -19.54 -0.28 -4.36
CA TYR A 213 -18.16 0.14 -4.47
C TYR A 213 -18.04 1.60 -4.92
N LEU A 214 -18.93 2.06 -5.81
CA LEU A 214 -18.97 3.47 -6.21
C LEU A 214 -19.38 4.38 -5.04
N GLU A 215 -20.41 3.98 -4.29
CA GLU A 215 -20.87 4.72 -3.11
C GLU A 215 -19.76 4.81 -2.05
N GLY A 216 -19.09 3.70 -1.76
CA GLY A 216 -17.93 3.68 -0.87
C GLY A 216 -16.78 4.57 -1.34
N ALA A 217 -16.46 4.55 -2.64
CA ALA A 217 -15.47 5.43 -3.23
C ALA A 217 -15.84 6.92 -3.08
N LEU A 218 -17.12 7.27 -3.27
CA LEU A 218 -17.62 8.64 -3.08
C LEU A 218 -17.55 9.08 -1.62
N CYS A 219 -17.82 8.19 -0.66
CA CYS A 219 -17.64 8.48 0.76
C CYS A 219 -16.17 8.80 1.07
N ALA A 220 -15.25 7.98 0.60
CA ALA A 220 -13.81 8.22 0.77
C ALA A 220 -13.36 9.52 0.06
N ALA A 221 -13.89 9.82 -1.12
CA ALA A 221 -13.60 11.06 -1.84
C ALA A 221 -14.04 12.31 -1.05
N LYS A 222 -15.18 12.27 -0.39
CA LYS A 222 -15.64 13.38 0.47
C LYS A 222 -14.64 13.66 1.59
N GLN A 223 -14.17 12.62 2.26
CA GLN A 223 -13.17 12.73 3.31
C GLN A 223 -11.81 13.21 2.74
N PHE A 224 -11.38 12.68 1.59
CA PHE A 224 -10.13 13.09 0.94
C PHE A 224 -10.10 14.59 0.60
N VAL A 225 -11.20 15.16 0.08
CA VAL A 225 -11.23 16.59 -0.29
C VAL A 225 -11.16 17.52 0.92
N THR A 226 -11.50 17.06 2.13
CA THR A 226 -11.36 17.87 3.35
C THR A 226 -9.92 18.21 3.69
N TRP A 227 -8.95 17.44 3.18
CA TRP A 227 -7.52 17.66 3.35
C TRP A 227 -6.92 18.63 2.33
N ASN A 228 -7.68 19.03 1.31
CA ASN A 228 -7.20 19.92 0.27
C ASN A 228 -7.68 21.35 0.52
N TYR A 229 -6.75 22.23 0.82
CA TYR A 229 -7.02 23.64 1.06
C TYR A 229 -6.95 24.42 -0.27
N ILE A 230 -8.05 25.05 -0.65
CA ILE A 230 -8.13 25.93 -1.84
C ILE A 230 -7.88 27.40 -1.49
N TRP A 231 -7.68 27.70 -0.19
CA TRP A 231 -7.35 29.03 0.33
C TRP A 231 -6.25 28.93 1.40
N ASN A 232 -5.62 30.06 1.69
CA ASN A 232 -4.71 30.15 2.82
C ASN A 232 -5.49 30.19 4.12
N ALA A 233 -5.34 29.16 4.95
CA ALA A 233 -5.83 29.21 6.30
C ALA A 233 -5.02 30.27 7.11
N PRO A 234 -5.67 31.17 7.87
CA PRO A 234 -4.96 32.17 8.62
C PRO A 234 -4.10 31.53 9.72
N MET A 235 -2.80 31.77 9.69
CA MET A 235 -1.88 31.32 10.73
C MET A 235 -1.91 32.27 11.93
N ARG A 236 -1.90 31.72 13.14
CA ARG A 236 -1.86 32.51 14.37
C ARG A 236 -0.55 33.32 14.45
N LYS A 237 -0.65 34.65 14.70
CA LYS A 237 0.52 35.50 14.94
C LYS A 237 1.35 34.92 16.10
N GLY A 238 2.67 34.92 15.96
CA GLY A 238 3.60 34.32 16.92
C GLY A 238 3.88 32.82 16.69
N ASN A 239 3.16 32.16 15.78
CA ASN A 239 3.51 30.81 15.34
C ASN A 239 4.70 30.86 14.38
N ILE A 240 5.61 29.89 14.47
CA ILE A 240 6.76 29.76 13.56
C ILE A 240 6.35 29.65 12.09
N LEU A 241 5.21 29.05 11.79
CA LEU A 241 4.68 28.94 10.43
C LEU A 241 4.26 30.32 9.90
N PHE A 242 3.67 31.19 10.74
CA PHE A 242 3.35 32.56 10.37
C PHE A 242 4.61 33.36 10.02
N SER A 243 5.65 33.28 10.88
CA SER A 243 6.91 34.02 10.64
C SER A 243 7.67 33.53 9.38
N ARG A 244 7.45 32.29 8.95
CA ARG A 244 8.04 31.72 7.73
C ARG A 244 7.15 31.89 6.49
N GLY A 245 6.03 32.61 6.60
CA GLY A 245 5.12 32.80 5.46
C GLY A 245 4.50 31.51 4.94
N PHE A 246 4.26 30.53 5.84
CA PHE A 246 3.69 29.24 5.44
C PHE A 246 2.33 29.43 4.75
N CYS A 247 2.14 28.74 3.64
CA CYS A 247 0.93 28.75 2.83
C CYS A 247 0.27 27.36 2.88
N THR A 248 -1.03 27.29 3.21
CA THR A 248 -1.78 26.04 3.21
C THR A 248 -2.41 25.72 1.86
N LYS A 249 -2.49 26.71 0.96
CA LYS A 249 -2.96 26.49 -0.39
C LYS A 249 -1.93 25.68 -1.17
N GLY A 250 -2.31 24.47 -1.59
CA GLY A 250 -1.49 23.56 -2.40
C GLY A 250 -1.99 23.44 -3.81
#